data_8800199bd73afcb34ad0b4e2f4c36889
#
_entry.id   8800199bd73afcb34ad0b4e2f4c36889
#
_cell.length_a   1.000
_cell.length_b   1.000
_cell.length_c   1.000
_cell.angle_alpha   90.00
_cell.angle_beta   90.00
_cell.angle_gamma   90.00
#
_symmetry.space_group_name_H-M   'P 1'
#
loop_
_entity.id
_entity.type
_entity.pdbx_description
1 polymer ?
#
loop_
_entity_poly.entity_id
_entity_poly.type
_entity_poly.pdbx_seq_one_letter_code
_entity_poly.pdbx_strand_id
1 'polypeptide(L)'
;MEHGAVAADVDRVVAVIMEMGYEARPMPGAQRTAIGIVGNDGRVDGSRIAALPGVAQIIHVTQPYKQVSREWRPESTIVTIAPGVSFGANDVPVIAGPCSVESEEQILEAAHAARDAGATALRGGAFKPRSSPYSFQGLGKRGLELLALARSETGLPIVTEAIDDSGAHMVAEVADCIQIGARNMQNYSLLKTVGKIGKPVLLKRGMAATIADLLLSAEYILSDGNPHVILCERGVRTFDPATRNMLDLTAIPTVHRLSHLPIVADPSHGTGIRDRVIPMARAAMAAGADGIMIEMHPHPDSARSDGAQSLYPSQLVTLIEELRAVATAIGRRVTPAAGAVRNNGPENAKSGTEKERAGTH
;
A
#
# COMPACT_ATOMS: atom_id res chain seq x y z
N MET A 1 -1.59 26.88 -6.97
CA MET A 1 -1.95 28.21 -6.46
C MET A 1 -0.77 28.81 -5.72
N GLU A 2 -0.76 30.14 -5.51
CA GLU A 2 0.22 30.83 -4.68
C GLU A 2 0.08 30.46 -3.19
N HIS A 3 1.14 30.73 -2.40
CA HIS A 3 1.08 30.62 -0.96
C HIS A 3 0.21 31.76 -0.42
N GLY A 4 -0.97 31.46 0.05
CA GLY A 4 -1.93 32.49 0.53
C GLY A 4 -3.08 32.79 -0.43
N ALA A 5 -3.21 32.07 -1.53
CA ALA A 5 -4.40 32.14 -2.38
C ALA A 5 -5.65 31.85 -1.54
N VAL A 6 -6.64 32.74 -1.63
CA VAL A 6 -7.90 32.62 -0.87
C VAL A 6 -8.88 31.67 -1.59
N ALA A 7 -9.90 31.21 -0.90
CA ALA A 7 -10.91 30.29 -1.48
C ALA A 7 -11.53 30.84 -2.76
N ALA A 8 -11.79 32.14 -2.82
CA ALA A 8 -12.34 32.80 -4.01
C ALA A 8 -11.43 32.72 -5.24
N ASP A 9 -10.10 32.64 -5.07
CA ASP A 9 -9.16 32.46 -6.19
C ASP A 9 -9.20 31.02 -6.69
N VAL A 10 -9.32 30.04 -5.77
CA VAL A 10 -9.50 28.63 -6.11
C VAL A 10 -10.79 28.42 -6.88
N ASP A 11 -11.90 28.98 -6.39
CA ASP A 11 -13.22 28.87 -7.05
C ASP A 11 -13.22 29.48 -8.44
N ARG A 12 -12.52 30.60 -8.62
CA ARG A 12 -12.38 31.24 -9.93
C ARG A 12 -11.61 30.39 -10.92
N VAL A 13 -10.52 29.77 -10.51
CA VAL A 13 -9.75 28.83 -11.34
C VAL A 13 -10.59 27.62 -11.70
N VAL A 14 -11.32 27.05 -10.73
CA VAL A 14 -12.25 25.93 -10.94
C VAL A 14 -13.30 26.29 -11.99
N ALA A 15 -13.93 27.46 -11.87
CA ALA A 15 -14.95 27.92 -12.81
C ALA A 15 -14.40 28.03 -14.22
N VAL A 16 -13.21 28.61 -14.41
CA VAL A 16 -12.58 28.74 -15.73
C VAL A 16 -12.23 27.37 -16.33
N ILE A 17 -11.74 26.41 -15.53
CA ILE A 17 -11.48 25.06 -16.00
C ILE A 17 -12.77 24.37 -16.47
N MET A 18 -13.86 24.52 -15.71
CA MET A 18 -15.17 23.95 -16.09
C MET A 18 -15.74 24.61 -17.36
N GLU A 19 -15.60 25.94 -17.53
CA GLU A 19 -15.96 26.65 -18.77
C GLU A 19 -15.15 26.16 -19.98
N MET A 20 -13.91 25.70 -19.78
CA MET A 20 -13.09 25.10 -20.84
C MET A 20 -13.52 23.65 -21.17
N GLY A 21 -14.53 23.11 -20.50
CA GLY A 21 -15.07 21.76 -20.74
C GLY A 21 -14.31 20.65 -20.00
N TYR A 22 -13.49 20.98 -19.01
CA TYR A 22 -12.74 20.02 -18.23
C TYR A 22 -13.28 19.91 -16.80
N GLU A 23 -12.95 18.81 -16.12
CA GLU A 23 -13.19 18.66 -14.68
C GLU A 23 -12.03 19.28 -13.88
N ALA A 24 -12.36 20.08 -12.87
CA ALA A 24 -11.39 20.67 -11.96
C ALA A 24 -11.41 19.92 -10.61
N ARG A 25 -10.23 19.54 -10.11
CA ARG A 25 -10.06 18.89 -8.80
C ARG A 25 -9.12 19.72 -7.91
N PRO A 26 -9.66 20.55 -7.00
CA PRO A 26 -8.87 21.24 -6.00
C PRO A 26 -8.29 20.23 -4.98
N MET A 27 -7.02 20.40 -4.66
CA MET A 27 -6.29 19.59 -3.67
C MET A 27 -5.60 20.53 -2.68
N PRO A 28 -6.20 20.80 -1.52
CA PRO A 28 -5.57 21.57 -0.48
C PRO A 28 -4.32 20.86 0.05
N GLY A 29 -3.16 21.50 -0.04
CA GLY A 29 -1.93 21.08 0.62
C GLY A 29 -1.66 21.94 1.86
N ALA A 30 -0.64 21.56 2.65
CA ALA A 30 -0.29 22.28 3.88
C ALA A 30 0.11 23.75 3.65
N GLN A 31 0.65 24.08 2.47
CA GLN A 31 1.12 25.43 2.14
C GLN A 31 0.46 26.02 0.89
N ARG A 32 -0.01 25.21 -0.03
CA ARG A 32 -0.57 25.62 -1.31
C ARG A 32 -1.68 24.67 -1.73
N THR A 33 -2.65 25.17 -2.49
CA THR A 33 -3.65 24.35 -3.17
C THR A 33 -3.19 24.08 -4.59
N ALA A 34 -3.13 22.82 -5.00
CA ALA A 34 -3.03 22.43 -6.40
C ALA A 34 -4.45 22.25 -6.97
N ILE A 35 -4.64 22.58 -8.27
CA ILE A 35 -5.91 22.35 -8.96
C ILE A 35 -5.59 21.51 -10.19
N GLY A 36 -6.05 20.27 -10.19
CA GLY A 36 -5.86 19.37 -11.31
C GLY A 36 -6.91 19.56 -12.38
N ILE A 37 -6.49 19.51 -13.65
CA ILE A 37 -7.37 19.47 -14.80
C ILE A 37 -7.49 18.00 -15.23
N VAL A 38 -8.69 17.45 -15.23
CA VAL A 38 -9.00 16.05 -15.56
C VAL A 38 -9.92 16.01 -16.77
N GLY A 39 -9.85 14.92 -17.55
CA GLY A 39 -10.69 14.74 -18.74
C GLY A 39 -10.10 15.33 -20.03
N ASN A 40 -8.84 15.80 -20.01
CA ASN A 40 -8.15 16.20 -21.23
C ASN A 40 -7.46 14.99 -21.89
N ASP A 41 -7.48 14.94 -23.19
CA ASP A 41 -6.83 13.95 -24.06
C ASP A 41 -5.48 14.41 -24.63
N GLY A 42 -5.07 15.63 -24.30
CA GLY A 42 -3.83 16.25 -24.75
C GLY A 42 -3.41 17.44 -23.89
N ARG A 43 -2.44 18.20 -24.39
CA ARG A 43 -1.96 19.40 -23.69
C ARG A 43 -3.04 20.49 -23.70
N VAL A 44 -3.45 20.91 -22.50
CA VAL A 44 -4.40 22.02 -22.32
C VAL A 44 -3.68 23.36 -22.53
N ASP A 45 -4.29 24.27 -23.29
CA ASP A 45 -3.83 25.67 -23.34
C ASP A 45 -4.13 26.35 -21.99
N GLY A 46 -3.09 26.55 -21.22
CA GLY A 46 -3.18 27.16 -19.89
C GLY A 46 -3.21 28.68 -19.88
N SER A 47 -3.19 29.36 -21.04
CA SER A 47 -3.09 30.83 -21.13
C SER A 47 -4.20 31.57 -20.34
N ARG A 48 -5.43 31.04 -20.41
CA ARG A 48 -6.58 31.58 -19.66
C ARG A 48 -6.44 31.44 -18.14
N ILE A 49 -5.76 30.40 -17.71
CA ILE A 49 -5.59 30.07 -16.27
C ILE A 49 -4.38 30.80 -15.70
N ALA A 50 -3.30 30.91 -16.49
CA ALA A 50 -2.04 31.53 -16.04
C ALA A 50 -2.19 32.99 -15.60
N ALA A 51 -3.15 33.70 -16.19
CA ALA A 51 -3.42 35.11 -15.92
C ALA A 51 -4.35 35.34 -14.71
N LEU A 52 -4.90 34.28 -14.09
CA LEU A 52 -5.85 34.43 -12.99
C LEU A 52 -5.12 34.75 -11.67
N PRO A 53 -5.70 35.59 -10.81
CA PRO A 53 -5.16 35.88 -9.49
C PRO A 53 -4.95 34.60 -8.67
N GLY A 54 -3.85 34.54 -7.90
CA GLY A 54 -3.52 33.43 -7.05
C GLY A 54 -2.94 32.20 -7.76
N VAL A 55 -2.74 32.22 -9.08
CA VAL A 55 -2.07 31.16 -9.83
C VAL A 55 -0.56 31.40 -9.82
N ALA A 56 0.19 30.51 -9.16
CA ALA A 56 1.65 30.59 -9.10
C ALA A 56 2.31 30.07 -10.38
N GLN A 57 1.85 28.93 -10.88
CA GLN A 57 2.39 28.30 -12.09
C GLN A 57 1.44 27.24 -12.65
N ILE A 58 1.61 26.92 -13.91
CA ILE A 58 0.95 25.78 -14.57
C ILE A 58 2.01 24.73 -14.85
N ILE A 59 1.74 23.49 -14.38
CA ILE A 59 2.59 22.34 -14.62
C ILE A 59 1.91 21.43 -15.63
N HIS A 60 2.55 21.25 -16.77
CA HIS A 60 2.08 20.29 -17.77
C HIS A 60 2.60 18.89 -17.42
N VAL A 61 1.70 18.02 -16.96
CA VAL A 61 2.03 16.63 -16.66
C VAL A 61 2.23 15.89 -17.97
N THR A 62 3.43 15.35 -18.19
CA THR A 62 3.80 14.63 -19.42
C THR A 62 3.51 13.14 -19.35
N GLN A 63 3.21 12.63 -18.16
CA GLN A 63 2.89 11.21 -17.93
C GLN A 63 1.42 10.92 -18.26
N PRO A 64 1.10 9.69 -18.72
CA PRO A 64 -0.29 9.31 -19.04
C PRO A 64 -1.19 9.19 -17.79
N TYR A 65 -0.62 9.14 -16.59
CA TYR A 65 -1.29 9.21 -15.29
C TYR A 65 -1.04 10.58 -14.65
N LYS A 66 -1.97 11.06 -13.82
CA LYS A 66 -1.94 12.41 -13.24
C LYS A 66 -1.98 12.37 -11.71
N GLN A 67 -3.08 11.93 -11.13
CA GLN A 67 -3.33 11.98 -9.69
C GLN A 67 -2.35 11.12 -8.89
N VAL A 68 -1.86 10.02 -9.45
CA VAL A 68 -0.83 9.17 -8.80
C VAL A 68 0.57 9.76 -8.88
N SER A 69 0.79 10.80 -9.70
CA SER A 69 2.10 11.35 -10.02
C SER A 69 2.65 12.19 -8.87
N ARG A 70 3.97 12.14 -8.68
CA ARG A 70 4.71 13.04 -7.77
C ARG A 70 4.64 14.51 -8.23
N GLU A 71 4.42 14.76 -9.52
CA GLU A 71 4.20 16.10 -10.06
C GLU A 71 2.86 16.69 -9.59
N TRP A 72 1.85 15.83 -9.44
CA TRP A 72 0.55 16.21 -8.89
C TRP A 72 0.58 16.45 -7.39
N ARG A 73 1.24 15.56 -6.65
CA ARG A 73 1.40 15.64 -5.20
C ARG A 73 2.86 15.37 -4.83
N PRO A 74 3.64 16.40 -4.48
CA PRO A 74 5.06 16.25 -4.09
C PRO A 74 5.27 15.45 -2.80
N GLU A 75 4.35 15.58 -1.82
CA GLU A 75 4.44 14.90 -0.54
C GLU A 75 3.98 13.44 -0.64
N SER A 76 4.65 12.55 0.07
CA SER A 76 4.27 11.14 0.13
C SER A 76 2.90 10.96 0.80
N THR A 77 2.08 10.10 0.24
CA THR A 77 0.81 9.72 0.82
C THR A 77 1.03 8.69 1.92
N ILE A 78 0.40 8.92 3.06
CA ILE A 78 0.31 7.93 4.14
C ILE A 78 -1.09 7.31 4.08
N VAL A 79 -1.14 5.99 3.94
CA VAL A 79 -2.39 5.22 3.92
C VAL A 79 -2.52 4.44 5.23
N THR A 80 -3.47 4.81 6.06
CA THR A 80 -3.79 4.14 7.32
C THR A 80 -4.92 3.14 7.12
N ILE A 81 -4.70 1.88 7.47
CA ILE A 81 -5.72 0.83 7.40
C ILE A 81 -6.39 0.57 8.77
N ALA A 82 -5.67 0.84 9.85
CA ALA A 82 -6.18 0.76 11.22
C ALA A 82 -5.32 1.65 12.14
N PRO A 83 -5.77 1.98 13.37
CA PRO A 83 -4.98 2.72 14.32
C PRO A 83 -3.60 2.09 14.53
N GLY A 84 -2.53 2.85 14.29
CA GLY A 84 -1.15 2.39 14.40
C GLY A 84 -0.61 1.59 13.21
N VAL A 85 -1.41 1.35 12.16
CA VAL A 85 -0.97 0.61 10.97
C VAL A 85 -1.11 1.50 9.73
N SER A 86 0.01 2.12 9.33
CA SER A 86 0.07 3.08 8.22
C SER A 86 1.22 2.75 7.29
N PHE A 87 0.98 2.85 5.98
CA PHE A 87 1.96 2.65 4.91
C PHE A 87 2.40 4.00 4.35
N GLY A 88 3.68 4.14 3.99
CA GLY A 88 4.25 5.42 3.51
C GLY A 88 4.78 6.32 4.63
N ALA A 89 4.68 5.90 5.90
CA ALA A 89 5.29 6.54 7.06
C ALA A 89 6.69 5.98 7.35
N ASN A 90 7.33 6.46 8.42
CA ASN A 90 8.64 5.94 8.85
C ASN A 90 8.57 4.51 9.40
N ASP A 91 7.46 4.14 10.01
CA ASP A 91 7.21 2.78 10.48
C ASP A 91 6.73 1.90 9.32
N VAL A 92 7.27 0.68 9.23
CA VAL A 92 7.02 -0.27 8.14
C VAL A 92 6.15 -1.41 8.64
N PRO A 93 4.87 -1.51 8.25
CA PRO A 93 4.00 -2.60 8.61
C PRO A 93 4.42 -3.93 7.97
N VAL A 94 4.17 -5.04 8.70
CA VAL A 94 4.28 -6.39 8.19
C VAL A 94 2.89 -7.02 8.12
N ILE A 95 2.47 -7.40 6.92
CA ILE A 95 1.22 -8.10 6.66
C ILE A 95 1.56 -9.59 6.55
N ALA A 96 1.03 -10.44 7.43
CA ALA A 96 1.30 -11.87 7.40
C ALA A 96 0.01 -12.70 7.52
N GLY A 97 0.04 -13.94 7.01
CA GLY A 97 -1.06 -14.88 7.09
C GLY A 97 -1.12 -15.84 5.90
N PRO A 98 -2.08 -16.77 5.88
CA PRO A 98 -2.12 -17.82 4.88
C PRO A 98 -2.55 -17.31 3.50
N CYS A 99 -2.21 -18.06 2.45
CA CYS A 99 -2.70 -17.77 1.09
C CYS A 99 -4.23 -17.77 1.05
N SER A 100 -4.86 -18.78 1.66
CA SER A 100 -6.33 -18.93 1.75
C SER A 100 -6.80 -19.23 3.16
N VAL A 101 -8.05 -18.82 3.45
CA VAL A 101 -8.80 -19.30 4.61
C VAL A 101 -9.33 -20.69 4.29
N GLU A 102 -8.93 -21.69 5.07
CA GLU A 102 -9.20 -23.11 4.80
C GLU A 102 -10.15 -23.75 5.81
N SER A 103 -10.08 -23.32 7.05
CA SER A 103 -10.96 -23.70 8.18
C SER A 103 -10.90 -22.65 9.27
N GLU A 104 -11.78 -22.76 10.27
CA GLU A 104 -11.75 -21.90 11.46
C GLU A 104 -10.46 -22.12 12.26
N GLU A 105 -10.13 -23.37 12.53
CA GLU A 105 -8.91 -23.75 13.27
C GLU A 105 -7.65 -23.20 12.58
N GLN A 106 -7.51 -23.42 11.27
CA GLN A 106 -6.35 -22.97 10.49
C GLN A 106 -6.17 -21.46 10.53
N ILE A 107 -7.24 -20.67 10.34
CA ILE A 107 -7.12 -19.21 10.29
C ILE A 107 -6.88 -18.60 11.66
N LEU A 108 -7.47 -19.14 12.72
CA LEU A 108 -7.22 -18.69 14.09
C LEU A 108 -5.79 -18.99 14.52
N GLU A 109 -5.31 -20.21 14.28
CA GLU A 109 -3.90 -20.57 14.54
C GLU A 109 -2.93 -19.65 13.77
N ALA A 110 -3.21 -19.40 12.47
CA ALA A 110 -2.41 -18.49 11.66
C ALA A 110 -2.44 -17.05 12.19
N ALA A 111 -3.61 -16.57 12.62
CA ALA A 111 -3.76 -15.20 13.12
C ALA A 111 -3.01 -14.99 14.44
N HIS A 112 -3.12 -15.93 15.37
CA HIS A 112 -2.37 -15.90 16.62
C HIS A 112 -0.86 -15.96 16.35
N ALA A 113 -0.40 -16.89 15.52
CA ALA A 113 1.01 -17.00 15.15
C ALA A 113 1.54 -15.72 14.47
N ALA A 114 0.77 -15.10 13.59
CA ALA A 114 1.14 -13.83 12.95
C ALA A 114 1.27 -12.69 13.97
N ARG A 115 0.29 -12.54 14.88
CA ARG A 115 0.31 -11.54 15.95
C ARG A 115 1.53 -11.74 16.86
N ASP A 116 1.74 -12.96 17.33
CA ASP A 116 2.79 -13.31 18.30
C ASP A 116 4.19 -13.15 17.69
N ALA A 117 4.35 -13.38 16.39
CA ALA A 117 5.56 -13.05 15.65
C ALA A 117 5.79 -11.53 15.51
N GLY A 118 4.76 -10.72 15.65
CA GLY A 118 4.84 -9.25 15.55
C GLY A 118 4.36 -8.68 14.20
N ALA A 119 3.56 -9.43 13.43
CA ALA A 119 2.85 -8.88 12.29
C ALA A 119 1.82 -7.84 12.75
N THR A 120 1.53 -6.88 11.88
CA THR A 120 0.65 -5.74 12.18
C THR A 120 -0.67 -5.79 11.44
N ALA A 121 -0.81 -6.70 10.47
CA ALA A 121 -2.06 -6.98 9.77
C ALA A 121 -2.11 -8.46 9.39
N LEU A 122 -3.33 -9.02 9.37
CA LEU A 122 -3.60 -10.37 8.92
C LEU A 122 -4.02 -10.35 7.45
N ARG A 123 -3.40 -11.20 6.64
CA ARG A 123 -3.90 -11.50 5.30
C ARG A 123 -4.51 -12.91 5.24
N GLY A 124 -5.49 -13.09 4.38
CA GLY A 124 -6.07 -14.39 4.07
C GLY A 124 -7.08 -14.26 2.94
N GLY A 125 -7.01 -15.13 1.92
CA GLY A 125 -7.97 -15.10 0.82
C GLY A 125 -9.25 -15.86 1.16
N ALA A 126 -10.39 -15.18 1.25
CA ALA A 126 -11.70 -15.82 1.35
C ALA A 126 -12.17 -16.34 -0.01
N PHE A 127 -11.82 -15.64 -1.07
CA PHE A 127 -12.04 -16.00 -2.47
C PHE A 127 -10.71 -16.28 -3.16
N LYS A 128 -10.65 -17.26 -4.05
CA LYS A 128 -9.41 -17.64 -4.75
C LYS A 128 -9.63 -17.71 -6.25
N PRO A 129 -9.09 -16.77 -7.04
CA PRO A 129 -9.10 -16.86 -8.49
C PRO A 129 -8.14 -17.98 -8.92
N ARG A 130 -8.68 -19.04 -9.50
CA ARG A 130 -7.90 -20.21 -9.94
C ARG A 130 -7.95 -20.39 -11.44
N SER A 131 -6.82 -20.85 -12.01
CA SER A 131 -6.77 -21.23 -13.43
C SER A 131 -7.53 -22.53 -13.71
N SER A 132 -7.63 -23.43 -12.70
CA SER A 132 -8.39 -24.66 -12.80
C SER A 132 -9.68 -24.56 -11.97
N PRO A 133 -10.86 -24.90 -12.54
CA PRO A 133 -12.11 -24.91 -11.79
C PRO A 133 -12.18 -26.01 -10.71
N TYR A 134 -11.29 -26.99 -10.78
CA TYR A 134 -11.21 -28.09 -9.81
C TYR A 134 -10.35 -27.76 -8.58
N SER A 135 -9.61 -26.66 -8.62
CA SER A 135 -8.81 -26.21 -7.47
C SER A 135 -9.71 -25.59 -6.41
N PHE A 136 -9.21 -25.54 -5.17
CA PHE A 136 -9.90 -24.90 -4.05
C PHE A 136 -10.20 -23.43 -4.36
N GLN A 137 -11.49 -23.07 -4.38
CA GLN A 137 -11.97 -21.73 -4.75
C GLN A 137 -12.06 -20.75 -3.56
N GLY A 138 -11.70 -21.19 -2.35
CA GLY A 138 -11.90 -20.46 -1.10
C GLY A 138 -13.24 -20.81 -0.43
N LEU A 139 -13.48 -20.27 0.77
CA LEU A 139 -14.68 -20.49 1.55
C LEU A 139 -15.75 -19.40 1.29
N GLY A 140 -15.47 -18.41 0.45
CA GLY A 140 -16.41 -17.34 0.12
C GLY A 140 -16.85 -16.57 1.37
N LYS A 141 -18.17 -16.36 1.53
CA LYS A 141 -18.74 -15.63 2.66
C LYS A 141 -18.29 -16.20 4.01
N ARG A 142 -18.26 -17.55 4.14
CA ARG A 142 -17.78 -18.18 5.37
C ARG A 142 -16.32 -17.81 5.68
N GLY A 143 -15.47 -17.68 4.65
CA GLY A 143 -14.09 -17.23 4.81
C GLY A 143 -13.99 -15.79 5.34
N LEU A 144 -14.90 -14.89 4.92
CA LEU A 144 -14.98 -13.54 5.45
C LEU A 144 -15.43 -13.51 6.92
N GLU A 145 -16.41 -14.34 7.30
CA GLU A 145 -16.86 -14.49 8.69
C GLU A 145 -15.70 -14.97 9.59
N LEU A 146 -14.92 -15.94 9.11
CA LEU A 146 -13.75 -16.45 9.83
C LEU A 146 -12.62 -15.41 9.96
N LEU A 147 -12.41 -14.57 8.95
CA LEU A 147 -11.47 -13.45 9.05
C LEU A 147 -11.95 -12.42 10.09
N ALA A 148 -13.23 -12.11 10.13
CA ALA A 148 -13.81 -11.24 11.16
C ALA A 148 -13.64 -11.81 12.57
N LEU A 149 -13.79 -13.12 12.75
CA LEU A 149 -13.53 -13.81 14.01
C LEU A 149 -12.04 -13.70 14.39
N ALA A 150 -11.13 -13.99 13.46
CA ALA A 150 -9.69 -13.86 13.69
C ALA A 150 -9.29 -12.43 14.10
N ARG A 151 -9.89 -11.39 13.49
CA ARG A 151 -9.70 -10.00 13.89
C ARG A 151 -10.18 -9.76 15.32
N SER A 152 -11.34 -10.28 15.70
CA SER A 152 -11.89 -10.09 17.05
C SER A 152 -11.02 -10.70 18.15
N GLU A 153 -10.34 -11.81 17.83
CA GLU A 153 -9.45 -12.49 18.78
C GLU A 153 -8.04 -11.90 18.86
N THR A 154 -7.53 -11.38 17.75
CA THR A 154 -6.13 -10.95 17.65
C THR A 154 -5.94 -9.44 17.62
N GLY A 155 -6.98 -8.68 17.25
CA GLY A 155 -6.90 -7.25 17.01
C GLY A 155 -6.21 -6.88 15.68
N LEU A 156 -5.76 -7.86 14.88
CA LEU A 156 -5.11 -7.60 13.60
C LEU A 156 -6.10 -7.11 12.56
N PRO A 157 -5.89 -5.96 11.90
CA PRO A 157 -6.70 -5.53 10.77
C PRO A 157 -6.56 -6.50 9.60
N ILE A 158 -7.63 -6.63 8.82
CA ILE A 158 -7.77 -7.63 7.76
C ILE A 158 -7.44 -7.05 6.39
N VAL A 159 -6.55 -7.74 5.67
CA VAL A 159 -6.26 -7.52 4.24
C VAL A 159 -6.75 -8.74 3.47
N THR A 160 -7.81 -8.62 2.66
CA THR A 160 -8.35 -9.75 1.90
C THR A 160 -8.76 -9.33 0.49
N GLU A 161 -8.75 -10.30 -0.45
CA GLU A 161 -8.87 -10.06 -1.88
C GLU A 161 -10.33 -10.02 -2.34
N ALA A 162 -10.67 -8.99 -3.12
CA ALA A 162 -11.88 -8.94 -3.94
C ALA A 162 -11.55 -9.41 -5.37
N ILE A 163 -12.40 -10.22 -5.97
CA ILE A 163 -12.18 -10.82 -7.29
C ILE A 163 -13.10 -10.27 -8.38
N ASP A 164 -14.22 -9.68 -7.99
CA ASP A 164 -15.22 -9.07 -8.88
C ASP A 164 -15.96 -7.93 -8.14
N ASP A 165 -16.84 -7.22 -8.85
CA ASP A 165 -17.56 -6.06 -8.34
C ASP A 165 -18.49 -6.42 -7.16
N SER A 166 -19.20 -7.55 -7.24
CA SER A 166 -20.10 -7.99 -6.17
C SER A 166 -19.31 -8.45 -4.94
N GLY A 167 -18.20 -9.15 -5.16
CA GLY A 167 -17.27 -9.57 -4.12
C GLY A 167 -16.60 -8.39 -3.41
N ALA A 168 -16.35 -7.28 -4.12
CA ALA A 168 -15.76 -6.09 -3.53
C ALA A 168 -16.65 -5.48 -2.43
N HIS A 169 -17.97 -5.45 -2.62
CA HIS A 169 -18.90 -4.98 -1.59
C HIS A 169 -18.93 -5.91 -0.37
N MET A 170 -18.98 -7.23 -0.58
CA MET A 170 -18.93 -8.21 0.53
C MET A 170 -17.62 -8.14 1.29
N VAL A 171 -16.49 -8.03 0.58
CA VAL A 171 -15.15 -7.88 1.18
C VAL A 171 -15.07 -6.59 1.98
N ALA A 172 -15.66 -5.50 1.49
CA ALA A 172 -15.64 -4.21 2.17
C ALA A 172 -16.36 -4.21 3.52
N GLU A 173 -17.30 -5.11 3.78
CA GLU A 173 -17.96 -5.24 5.08
C GLU A 173 -17.01 -5.74 6.17
N VAL A 174 -16.00 -6.53 5.80
CA VAL A 174 -15.08 -7.18 6.72
C VAL A 174 -13.66 -6.60 6.65
N ALA A 175 -13.13 -6.36 5.45
CA ALA A 175 -11.75 -5.93 5.27
C ALA A 175 -11.50 -4.51 5.78
N ASP A 176 -10.33 -4.31 6.37
CA ASP A 176 -9.78 -2.97 6.69
C ASP A 176 -8.99 -2.42 5.49
N CYS A 177 -8.48 -3.32 4.62
CA CYS A 177 -7.89 -2.99 3.34
C CYS A 177 -8.30 -4.03 2.30
N ILE A 178 -8.84 -3.58 1.17
CA ILE A 178 -9.26 -4.45 0.06
C ILE A 178 -8.04 -4.72 -0.82
N GLN A 179 -7.69 -5.99 -1.01
CA GLN A 179 -6.64 -6.37 -1.94
C GLN A 179 -7.22 -6.58 -3.34
N ILE A 180 -6.57 -6.02 -4.35
CA ILE A 180 -6.77 -6.35 -5.76
C ILE A 180 -5.59 -7.20 -6.23
N GLY A 181 -5.87 -8.44 -6.58
CA GLY A 181 -4.86 -9.40 -7.01
C GLY A 181 -4.25 -9.05 -8.37
N ALA A 182 -3.04 -9.55 -8.63
CA ALA A 182 -2.28 -9.26 -9.85
C ALA A 182 -3.03 -9.60 -11.16
N ARG A 183 -3.91 -10.60 -11.15
CA ARG A 183 -4.75 -10.96 -12.30
C ARG A 183 -5.85 -9.93 -12.58
N ASN A 184 -6.24 -9.16 -11.57
CA ASN A 184 -7.29 -8.14 -11.64
C ASN A 184 -6.73 -6.71 -11.67
N MET A 185 -5.40 -6.54 -11.81
CA MET A 185 -4.79 -5.21 -11.85
C MET A 185 -5.40 -4.31 -12.94
N GLN A 186 -5.79 -4.89 -14.07
CA GLN A 186 -6.40 -4.20 -15.20
C GLN A 186 -7.90 -4.48 -15.34
N ASN A 187 -8.55 -4.98 -14.30
CA ASN A 187 -10.01 -5.07 -14.25
C ASN A 187 -10.59 -3.71 -13.88
N TYR A 188 -10.71 -2.84 -14.86
CA TYR A 188 -11.09 -1.44 -14.65
C TYR A 188 -12.49 -1.28 -14.06
N SER A 189 -13.43 -2.21 -14.28
CA SER A 189 -14.72 -2.22 -13.59
C SER A 189 -14.52 -2.36 -12.08
N LEU A 190 -13.78 -3.38 -11.67
CA LEU A 190 -13.46 -3.63 -10.26
C LEU A 190 -12.66 -2.46 -9.63
N LEU A 191 -11.71 -1.87 -10.37
CA LEU A 191 -10.94 -0.72 -9.87
C LEU A 191 -11.85 0.50 -9.59
N LYS A 192 -12.80 0.78 -10.49
CA LYS A 192 -13.79 1.84 -10.27
C LYS A 192 -14.72 1.54 -9.09
N THR A 193 -15.12 0.27 -8.94
CA THR A 193 -15.96 -0.15 -7.82
C THR A 193 -15.25 0.06 -6.47
N VAL A 194 -13.99 -0.37 -6.32
CA VAL A 194 -13.24 -0.14 -5.06
C VAL A 194 -12.86 1.33 -4.87
N GLY A 195 -12.72 2.09 -5.95
CA GLY A 195 -12.59 3.55 -5.91
C GLY A 195 -13.78 4.21 -5.21
N LYS A 196 -15.00 3.81 -5.55
CA LYS A 196 -16.24 4.35 -4.98
C LYS A 196 -16.52 3.84 -3.56
N ILE A 197 -16.07 2.63 -3.21
CA ILE A 197 -16.19 2.09 -1.85
C ILE A 197 -15.41 2.92 -0.83
N GLY A 198 -14.27 3.50 -1.22
CA GLY A 198 -13.51 4.44 -0.39
C GLY A 198 -12.69 3.80 0.74
N LYS A 199 -12.65 2.46 0.86
CA LYS A 199 -11.73 1.77 1.79
C LYS A 199 -10.30 1.74 1.23
N PRO A 200 -9.25 1.64 2.09
CA PRO A 200 -7.89 1.43 1.62
C PRO A 200 -7.80 0.25 0.65
N VAL A 201 -7.04 0.41 -0.44
CA VAL A 201 -6.86 -0.61 -1.47
C VAL A 201 -5.38 -0.95 -1.61
N LEU A 202 -5.05 -2.24 -1.54
CA LEU A 202 -3.73 -2.77 -1.88
C LEU A 202 -3.78 -3.34 -3.28
N LEU A 203 -3.17 -2.63 -4.23
CA LEU A 203 -3.16 -2.98 -5.66
C LEU A 203 -1.87 -3.71 -6.03
N LYS A 204 -1.98 -5.00 -6.36
CA LYS A 204 -0.83 -5.83 -6.77
C LYS A 204 -0.51 -5.68 -8.24
N ARG A 205 0.78 -5.47 -8.55
CA ARG A 205 1.32 -5.40 -9.92
C ARG A 205 1.03 -6.69 -10.68
N GLY A 206 0.55 -6.54 -11.90
CA GLY A 206 0.36 -7.65 -12.84
C GLY A 206 1.68 -8.31 -13.24
N MET A 207 1.65 -9.63 -13.50
CA MET A 207 2.86 -10.42 -13.78
C MET A 207 3.59 -10.06 -15.08
N ALA A 208 2.95 -9.32 -15.98
CA ALA A 208 3.53 -8.83 -17.23
C ALA A 208 3.35 -7.29 -17.36
N ALA A 209 3.05 -6.62 -16.25
CA ALA A 209 2.76 -5.20 -16.22
C ALA A 209 4.03 -4.37 -15.99
N THR A 210 4.15 -3.28 -16.73
CA THR A 210 5.15 -2.25 -16.46
C THR A 210 4.78 -1.46 -15.19
N ILE A 211 5.70 -0.64 -14.67
CA ILE A 211 5.39 0.30 -13.59
C ILE A 211 4.36 1.33 -14.05
N ALA A 212 4.43 1.78 -15.30
CA ALA A 212 3.44 2.70 -15.86
C ALA A 212 2.03 2.08 -15.89
N ASP A 213 1.89 0.79 -16.25
CA ASP A 213 0.59 0.10 -16.21
C ASP A 213 0.03 0.01 -14.77
N LEU A 214 0.91 -0.23 -13.78
CA LEU A 214 0.52 -0.24 -12.36
C LEU A 214 0.02 1.13 -11.92
N LEU A 215 0.73 2.20 -12.28
CA LEU A 215 0.34 3.57 -11.95
C LEU A 215 -0.94 4.00 -12.65
N LEU A 216 -1.13 3.63 -13.92
CA LEU A 216 -2.39 3.84 -14.64
C LEU A 216 -3.57 3.10 -14.00
N SER A 217 -3.33 1.88 -13.52
CA SER A 217 -4.37 1.13 -12.80
C SER A 217 -4.73 1.79 -11.47
N ALA A 218 -3.74 2.30 -10.74
CA ALA A 218 -3.98 3.08 -9.52
C ALA A 218 -4.74 4.38 -9.81
N GLU A 219 -4.45 5.03 -10.96
CA GLU A 219 -5.15 6.25 -11.40
C GLU A 219 -6.66 6.04 -11.50
N TYR A 220 -7.13 4.86 -11.95
CA TYR A 220 -8.57 4.53 -11.97
C TYR A 220 -9.20 4.58 -10.58
N ILE A 221 -8.50 4.09 -9.56
CA ILE A 221 -9.01 4.10 -8.19
C ILE A 221 -9.06 5.53 -7.63
N LEU A 222 -8.00 6.31 -7.86
CA LEU A 222 -7.94 7.71 -7.44
C LEU A 222 -8.99 8.55 -8.16
N SER A 223 -9.18 8.33 -9.47
CA SER A 223 -10.13 9.10 -10.29
C SER A 223 -11.58 8.89 -9.85
N ASP A 224 -11.92 7.74 -9.29
CA ASP A 224 -13.23 7.48 -8.68
C ASP A 224 -13.34 7.94 -7.20
N GLY A 225 -12.35 8.69 -6.69
CA GLY A 225 -12.40 9.42 -5.43
C GLY A 225 -11.71 8.77 -4.25
N ASN A 226 -11.02 7.63 -4.42
CA ASN A 226 -10.32 6.96 -3.33
C ASN A 226 -8.80 7.25 -3.35
N PRO A 227 -8.28 8.12 -2.47
CA PRO A 227 -6.86 8.42 -2.39
C PRO A 227 -6.04 7.39 -1.59
N HIS A 228 -6.69 6.40 -0.96
CA HIS A 228 -6.07 5.45 -0.05
C HIS A 228 -5.59 4.20 -0.79
N VAL A 229 -4.63 4.36 -1.70
CA VAL A 229 -4.06 3.27 -2.50
C VAL A 229 -2.65 2.93 -2.04
N ILE A 230 -2.39 1.64 -1.84
CA ILE A 230 -1.10 1.04 -1.54
C ILE A 230 -0.72 0.19 -2.75
N LEU A 231 0.40 0.46 -3.38
CA LEU A 231 0.94 -0.36 -4.47
C LEU A 231 1.65 -1.58 -3.91
N CYS A 232 1.71 -2.68 -4.68
CA CYS A 232 2.41 -3.89 -4.24
C CYS A 232 3.21 -4.51 -5.39
N GLU A 233 4.54 -4.51 -5.23
CA GLU A 233 5.44 -5.30 -6.06
C GLU A 233 5.38 -6.76 -5.62
N ARG A 234 5.12 -7.69 -6.54
CA ARG A 234 4.95 -9.12 -6.28
C ARG A 234 5.61 -10.03 -7.33
N GLY A 235 6.53 -9.47 -8.08
CA GLY A 235 7.27 -10.15 -9.13
C GLY A 235 6.59 -10.12 -10.49
N VAL A 236 7.43 -10.05 -11.50
CA VAL A 236 7.04 -10.14 -12.92
C VAL A 236 7.56 -11.45 -13.52
N ARG A 237 6.87 -11.96 -14.52
CA ARG A 237 7.33 -13.12 -15.27
C ARG A 237 8.59 -12.78 -16.06
N THR A 238 9.51 -13.71 -16.04
CA THR A 238 10.74 -13.64 -16.83
C THR A 238 10.94 -14.95 -17.61
N PHE A 239 11.94 -14.99 -18.45
CA PHE A 239 12.36 -16.19 -19.18
C PHE A 239 13.08 -17.21 -18.27
N ASP A 240 13.62 -16.79 -17.12
CA ASP A 240 14.32 -17.69 -16.20
C ASP A 240 13.31 -18.46 -15.32
N PRO A 241 13.32 -19.81 -15.37
CA PRO A 241 12.42 -20.65 -14.60
C PRO A 241 12.90 -20.94 -13.18
N ALA A 242 14.04 -20.39 -12.73
CA ALA A 242 14.62 -20.67 -11.42
C ALA A 242 13.73 -20.20 -10.25
N THR A 243 12.83 -19.26 -10.52
CA THR A 243 11.79 -18.80 -9.61
C THR A 243 10.45 -18.68 -10.35
N ARG A 244 9.35 -18.67 -9.60
CA ARG A 244 8.00 -18.48 -10.18
C ARG A 244 7.88 -17.14 -10.92
N ASN A 245 8.47 -16.08 -10.35
CA ASN A 245 8.58 -14.75 -10.92
C ASN A 245 9.92 -14.14 -10.47
N MET A 246 10.31 -13.02 -11.06
CA MET A 246 11.41 -12.20 -10.60
C MET A 246 10.85 -11.06 -9.76
N LEU A 247 11.18 -10.98 -8.47
CA LEU A 247 10.84 -9.83 -7.64
C LEU A 247 11.66 -8.62 -8.07
N ASP A 248 10.99 -7.61 -8.61
CA ASP A 248 11.62 -6.39 -9.11
C ASP A 248 11.82 -5.39 -7.97
N LEU A 249 12.95 -5.49 -7.28
CA LEU A 249 13.28 -4.57 -6.19
C LEU A 249 13.52 -3.14 -6.69
N THR A 250 13.88 -2.97 -7.97
CA THR A 250 14.07 -1.64 -8.56
C THR A 250 12.75 -0.89 -8.74
N ALA A 251 11.63 -1.61 -8.73
CA ALA A 251 10.29 -0.99 -8.74
C ALA A 251 10.08 -0.08 -7.53
N ILE A 252 10.63 -0.41 -6.36
CA ILE A 252 10.43 0.35 -5.13
C ILE A 252 10.94 1.79 -5.25
N PRO A 253 12.24 2.04 -5.45
CA PRO A 253 12.75 3.41 -5.62
C PRO A 253 12.21 4.10 -6.88
N THR A 254 11.86 3.34 -7.93
CA THR A 254 11.25 3.89 -9.15
C THR A 254 9.86 4.44 -8.86
N VAL A 255 9.01 3.70 -8.14
CA VAL A 255 7.68 4.15 -7.73
C VAL A 255 7.79 5.37 -6.83
N HIS A 256 8.66 5.38 -5.82
CA HIS A 256 8.87 6.53 -4.95
C HIS A 256 9.25 7.81 -5.71
N ARG A 257 9.98 7.67 -6.82
CA ARG A 257 10.35 8.81 -7.68
C ARG A 257 9.18 9.29 -8.54
N LEU A 258 8.36 8.36 -9.07
CA LEU A 258 7.30 8.68 -10.02
C LEU A 258 5.97 9.02 -9.34
N SER A 259 5.69 8.44 -8.17
CA SER A 259 4.42 8.50 -7.47
C SER A 259 4.59 8.89 -6.00
N HIS A 260 3.54 9.46 -5.44
CA HIS A 260 3.43 9.75 -4.01
C HIS A 260 2.83 8.57 -3.21
N LEU A 261 2.36 7.52 -3.89
CA LEU A 261 1.71 6.37 -3.25
C LEU A 261 2.74 5.45 -2.59
N PRO A 262 2.43 4.85 -1.42
CA PRO A 262 3.28 3.86 -0.79
C PRO A 262 3.33 2.57 -1.59
N ILE A 263 4.48 1.86 -1.52
CA ILE A 263 4.68 0.57 -2.18
C ILE A 263 5.13 -0.50 -1.19
N VAL A 264 4.40 -1.62 -1.17
CA VAL A 264 4.67 -2.83 -0.40
C VAL A 264 5.37 -3.87 -1.28
N ALA A 265 6.21 -4.71 -0.71
CA ALA A 265 6.79 -5.86 -1.40
C ALA A 265 6.20 -7.18 -0.89
N ASP A 266 5.91 -8.09 -1.82
CA ASP A 266 5.41 -9.45 -1.59
C ASP A 266 6.41 -10.47 -2.14
N PRO A 267 7.46 -10.83 -1.38
CA PRO A 267 8.46 -11.78 -1.82
C PRO A 267 7.95 -13.22 -1.90
N SER A 268 6.87 -13.56 -1.19
CA SER A 268 6.26 -14.90 -1.23
C SER A 268 5.77 -15.22 -2.65
N HIS A 269 4.96 -14.32 -3.23
CA HIS A 269 4.52 -14.47 -4.62
C HIS A 269 5.62 -14.08 -5.62
N GLY A 270 6.54 -13.20 -5.23
CA GLY A 270 7.64 -12.77 -6.07
C GLY A 270 8.58 -13.90 -6.41
N THR A 271 8.92 -14.76 -5.46
CA THR A 271 9.82 -15.88 -5.65
C THR A 271 9.10 -17.22 -5.88
N GLY A 272 8.00 -17.44 -5.16
CA GLY A 272 7.24 -18.69 -5.18
C GLY A 272 7.95 -19.86 -4.48
N ILE A 273 9.03 -19.60 -3.74
CA ILE A 273 9.89 -20.58 -3.10
C ILE A 273 10.24 -20.12 -1.68
N ARG A 274 9.90 -20.94 -0.67
CA ARG A 274 9.99 -20.61 0.76
C ARG A 274 11.36 -20.11 1.20
N ASP A 275 12.44 -20.78 0.81
CA ASP A 275 13.80 -20.46 1.22
C ASP A 275 14.31 -19.11 0.70
N ARG A 276 13.66 -18.55 -0.32
CA ARG A 276 13.99 -17.24 -0.92
C ARG A 276 13.17 -16.10 -0.36
N VAL A 277 12.11 -16.37 0.40
CA VAL A 277 11.22 -15.34 0.93
C VAL A 277 11.96 -14.42 1.91
N ILE A 278 12.66 -14.97 2.89
CA ILE A 278 13.38 -14.20 3.91
C ILE A 278 14.47 -13.30 3.30
N PRO A 279 15.41 -13.83 2.48
CA PRO A 279 16.41 -12.98 1.82
C PRO A 279 15.81 -11.84 1.01
N MET A 280 14.74 -12.12 0.25
CA MET A 280 14.11 -11.11 -0.60
C MET A 280 13.27 -10.11 0.19
N ALA A 281 12.69 -10.49 1.33
CA ALA A 281 12.01 -9.57 2.24
C ALA A 281 13.00 -8.56 2.85
N ARG A 282 14.18 -9.02 3.29
CA ARG A 282 15.26 -8.13 3.77
C ARG A 282 15.73 -7.17 2.69
N ALA A 283 15.94 -7.68 1.47
CA ALA A 283 16.35 -6.85 0.35
C ALA A 283 15.29 -5.81 -0.02
N ALA A 284 14.00 -6.16 0.03
CA ALA A 284 12.90 -5.23 -0.19
C ALA A 284 12.84 -4.14 0.89
N MET A 285 13.03 -4.49 2.17
CA MET A 285 13.16 -3.53 3.25
C MET A 285 14.32 -2.56 2.99
N ALA A 286 15.49 -3.08 2.64
CA ALA A 286 16.69 -2.27 2.34
C ALA A 286 16.48 -1.38 1.10
N ALA A 287 15.69 -1.81 0.11
CA ALA A 287 15.31 -1.01 -1.04
C ALA A 287 14.30 0.10 -0.71
N GLY A 288 13.77 0.13 0.52
CA GLY A 288 12.88 1.19 1.01
C GLY A 288 11.38 0.87 0.91
N ALA A 289 10.98 -0.40 0.82
CA ALA A 289 9.56 -0.77 0.80
C ALA A 289 8.79 -0.18 1.99
N ASP A 290 7.57 0.30 1.76
CA ASP A 290 6.70 0.90 2.79
C ASP A 290 5.88 -0.13 3.58
N GLY A 291 6.05 -1.40 3.27
CA GLY A 291 5.48 -2.55 3.97
C GLY A 291 6.01 -3.84 3.37
N ILE A 292 5.92 -4.92 4.14
CA ILE A 292 6.28 -6.27 3.68
C ILE A 292 5.06 -7.17 3.84
N MET A 293 4.70 -7.89 2.77
CA MET A 293 3.60 -8.86 2.77
C MET A 293 4.16 -10.28 2.66
N ILE A 294 3.76 -11.16 3.57
CA ILE A 294 4.31 -12.53 3.69
C ILE A 294 3.18 -13.55 3.72
N GLU A 295 3.34 -14.63 2.97
CA GLU A 295 2.55 -15.83 3.20
C GLU A 295 3.17 -16.67 4.31
N MET A 296 2.38 -16.91 5.35
CA MET A 296 2.69 -17.81 6.45
C MET A 296 1.50 -18.74 6.68
N HIS A 297 1.76 -20.00 6.93
CA HIS A 297 0.74 -21.01 7.21
C HIS A 297 1.18 -21.85 8.42
N PRO A 298 0.27 -22.23 9.34
CA PRO A 298 0.63 -23.10 10.48
C PRO A 298 1.27 -24.41 10.03
N HIS A 299 0.72 -25.00 8.97
CA HIS A 299 1.16 -26.26 8.38
C HIS A 299 1.36 -26.13 6.87
N PRO A 300 2.45 -25.48 6.39
CA PRO A 300 2.63 -25.17 4.96
C PRO A 300 2.58 -26.40 4.04
N ASP A 301 3.04 -27.56 4.52
CA ASP A 301 3.14 -28.77 3.70
C ASP A 301 1.77 -29.41 3.42
N SER A 302 0.74 -29.09 4.21
CA SER A 302 -0.65 -29.52 4.00
C SER A 302 -1.57 -28.41 3.52
N ALA A 303 -1.04 -27.22 3.25
CA ALA A 303 -1.82 -26.08 2.79
C ALA A 303 -2.54 -26.37 1.46
N ARG A 304 -3.81 -25.98 1.36
CA ARG A 304 -4.63 -26.15 0.15
C ARG A 304 -4.22 -25.20 -0.98
N SER A 305 -3.43 -24.17 -0.67
CA SER A 305 -2.89 -23.23 -1.66
C SER A 305 -1.53 -22.68 -1.25
N ASP A 306 -0.63 -22.59 -2.23
CA ASP A 306 0.68 -21.92 -2.18
C ASP A 306 1.59 -22.32 -0.99
N GLY A 307 1.48 -23.54 -0.47
CA GLY A 307 2.28 -24.03 0.67
C GLY A 307 3.79 -23.99 0.43
N ALA A 308 4.23 -24.21 -0.82
CA ALA A 308 5.65 -24.21 -1.18
C ALA A 308 6.35 -22.86 -0.96
N GLN A 309 5.62 -21.76 -0.95
CA GLN A 309 6.13 -20.41 -0.73
C GLN A 309 5.77 -19.84 0.66
N SER A 310 4.92 -20.55 1.41
CA SER A 310 4.49 -20.10 2.74
C SER A 310 5.57 -20.39 3.80
N LEU A 311 5.86 -19.42 4.64
CA LEU A 311 6.74 -19.60 5.81
C LEU A 311 6.03 -20.41 6.90
N TYR A 312 6.80 -21.13 7.71
CA TYR A 312 6.37 -21.62 9.01
C TYR A 312 6.29 -20.46 10.02
N PRO A 313 5.48 -20.58 11.11
CA PRO A 313 5.41 -19.55 12.15
C PRO A 313 6.78 -19.16 12.71
N SER A 314 7.66 -20.13 12.99
CA SER A 314 9.01 -19.88 13.50
C SER A 314 9.89 -19.07 12.52
N GLN A 315 9.73 -19.32 11.21
CA GLN A 315 10.44 -18.55 10.20
C GLN A 315 9.92 -17.10 10.10
N LEU A 316 8.64 -16.86 10.35
CA LEU A 316 8.08 -15.51 10.41
C LEU A 316 8.67 -14.72 11.59
N VAL A 317 8.83 -15.36 12.77
CA VAL A 317 9.49 -14.73 13.92
C VAL A 317 10.90 -14.29 13.54
N THR A 318 11.71 -15.20 13.02
CA THR A 318 13.08 -14.90 12.55
C THR A 318 13.10 -13.75 11.54
N LEU A 319 12.19 -13.81 10.55
CA LEU A 319 12.10 -12.76 9.54
C LEU A 319 11.82 -11.38 10.16
N ILE A 320 10.86 -11.27 11.08
CA ILE A 320 10.49 -9.97 11.67
C ILE A 320 11.66 -9.41 12.50
N GLU A 321 12.42 -10.26 13.21
CA GLU A 321 13.64 -9.84 13.91
C GLU A 321 14.69 -9.30 12.94
N GLU A 322 14.94 -10.00 11.84
CA GLU A 322 15.88 -9.56 10.80
C GLU A 322 15.41 -8.28 10.11
N LEU A 323 14.11 -8.12 9.85
CA LEU A 323 13.54 -6.90 9.30
C LEU A 323 13.74 -5.69 10.23
N ARG A 324 13.63 -5.88 11.55
CA ARG A 324 13.93 -4.81 12.53
C ARG A 324 15.37 -4.34 12.44
N ALA A 325 16.32 -5.26 12.29
CA ALA A 325 17.74 -4.93 12.14
C ALA A 325 17.98 -4.14 10.83
N VAL A 326 17.43 -4.61 9.71
CA VAL A 326 17.58 -3.92 8.40
C VAL A 326 16.89 -2.55 8.42
N ALA A 327 15.68 -2.45 8.96
CA ALA A 327 14.95 -1.19 9.08
C ALA A 327 15.77 -0.15 9.88
N THR A 328 16.36 -0.56 11.02
CA THR A 328 17.22 0.31 11.83
C THR A 328 18.41 0.81 11.03
N ALA A 329 19.06 -0.06 10.23
CA ALA A 329 20.22 0.31 9.41
C ALA A 329 19.91 1.37 8.35
N ILE A 330 18.64 1.47 7.89
CA ILE A 330 18.21 2.46 6.91
C ILE A 330 17.40 3.62 7.55
N GLY A 331 17.44 3.77 8.89
CA GLY A 331 16.76 4.85 9.61
C GLY A 331 15.24 4.71 9.71
N ARG A 332 14.71 3.50 9.51
CA ARG A 332 13.27 3.17 9.64
C ARG A 332 13.02 2.22 10.81
N ARG A 333 11.78 1.89 11.07
CA ARG A 333 11.37 0.91 12.10
C ARG A 333 10.31 -0.02 11.55
N VAL A 334 10.32 -1.28 12.01
CA VAL A 334 9.16 -2.15 11.82
C VAL A 334 8.06 -1.69 12.79
N THR A 335 6.84 -1.52 12.28
CA THR A 335 5.69 -1.13 13.10
C THR A 335 5.53 -2.09 14.27
N PRO A 336 5.41 -1.62 15.52
CA PRO A 336 5.16 -2.47 16.67
C PRO A 336 3.83 -3.21 16.53
N ALA A 337 3.76 -4.47 16.98
CA ALA A 337 2.51 -5.21 17.06
C ALA A 337 1.48 -4.49 17.95
N ALA A 338 0.19 -4.65 17.64
CA ALA A 338 -0.90 -4.09 18.44
C ALA A 338 -0.77 -4.60 19.90
N GLY A 339 -0.76 -3.68 20.88
CA GLY A 339 -0.60 -3.98 22.31
C GLY A 339 0.84 -3.97 22.83
N ALA A 340 1.86 -3.81 21.99
CA ALA A 340 3.22 -3.58 22.47
C ALA A 340 3.32 -2.17 23.08
N VAL A 341 3.59 -2.10 24.39
CA VAL A 341 3.84 -0.85 25.11
C VAL A 341 5.02 -0.12 24.46
N ARG A 342 4.83 1.13 24.04
CA ARG A 342 5.94 1.98 23.57
C ARG A 342 6.89 2.19 24.75
N ASN A 343 7.96 1.43 24.83
CA ASN A 343 9.11 1.80 25.66
C ASN A 343 9.78 3.01 24.98
N ASN A 344 9.31 4.19 25.32
CA ASN A 344 10.04 5.43 25.05
C ASN A 344 11.30 5.39 25.92
N GLY A 345 12.40 4.92 25.35
CA GLY A 345 13.72 5.12 25.93
C GLY A 345 13.94 6.63 26.14
N PRO A 346 14.74 7.03 27.13
CA PRO A 346 14.88 8.44 27.50
C PRO A 346 15.42 9.24 26.31
N GLU A 347 14.63 10.23 25.83
CA GLU A 347 15.12 11.28 24.98
C GLU A 347 16.29 11.99 25.72
N ASN A 348 17.47 11.92 25.14
CA ASN A 348 18.62 12.69 25.59
C ASN A 348 18.32 14.19 25.42
N ALA A 349 17.68 14.78 26.42
CA ALA A 349 17.61 16.22 26.61
C ALA A 349 19.01 16.73 26.98
N LYS A 350 19.83 17.02 25.99
CA LYS A 350 21.00 17.88 26.20
C LYS A 350 20.52 19.31 26.36
N SER A 351 20.15 19.69 27.58
CA SER A 351 20.03 21.10 27.97
C SER A 351 21.44 21.65 28.10
N GLY A 352 21.86 22.45 27.13
CA GLY A 352 23.03 23.30 27.25
C GLY A 352 22.75 24.43 28.23
N THR A 353 23.28 24.31 29.43
CA THR A 353 23.42 25.44 30.34
C THR A 353 24.71 26.17 30.00
N GLU A 354 24.63 27.25 29.23
CA GLU A 354 25.63 28.32 29.24
C GLU A 354 25.64 29.01 30.60
N LYS A 355 26.69 28.84 31.35
CA LYS A 355 27.02 29.67 32.52
C LYS A 355 27.80 30.88 32.06
N GLU A 356 27.15 32.05 32.07
CA GLU A 356 27.81 33.32 32.18
C GLU A 356 28.80 33.33 33.34
N ARG A 357 30.06 33.63 33.06
CA ARG A 357 31.04 34.11 34.04
C ARG A 357 31.36 35.55 33.73
N ALA A 358 30.67 36.42 34.43
CA ALA A 358 31.20 37.76 34.73
C ALA A 358 32.38 37.56 35.70
N GLY A 359 33.48 38.20 35.43
CA GLY A 359 34.67 38.22 36.26
C GLY A 359 35.40 39.53 36.01
N THR A 360 35.22 40.47 36.89
CA THR A 360 36.00 41.67 37.18
C THR A 360 37.45 41.31 37.49
N HIS A 361 38.38 41.85 36.79
CA HIS A 361 39.49 42.75 37.23
C HIS A 361 40.38 43.08 36.02
#